data_cd2a2cadf72735fa104982c002ebb8d1
#
_entry.id   cd2a2cadf72735fa104982c002ebb8d1
#
_cell.length_a   1.000
_cell.length_b   1.000
_cell.length_c   1.000
_cell.angle_alpha   90.00
_cell.angle_beta   90.00
_cell.angle_gamma   90.00
#
_symmetry.space_group_name_H-M   'P 1'
#
loop_
_entity.id
_entity.type
_entity.pdbx_description
1 polymer ?
#
loop_
_entity_poly.entity_id
_entity_poly.type
_entity_poly.pdbx_seq_one_letter_code
_entity_poly.pdbx_strand_id
1 'polypeptide(L)'
;MVDLHIHDTDFVQYVFGMPKEVFSRGLIGPSGDFDHTVTQYLYEDEKVITAEGGWIMAPGFGFEMSFKIMLEKATLLYSSLQKPTFRVCPKNGENITPEVPEGDGYSFEIQHFVDSISGKPVQEIITPEQSANSLKIIEAEKESVRTKEKVSL
;
A
#
# COMPACT_ATOMS: atom_id res chain seq x y z
N MET A 1 -0.64 -3.87 -13.29
CA MET A 1 0.07 -3.07 -12.25
C MET A 1 -0.75 -1.86 -11.81
N VAL A 2 -1.18 -0.99 -12.70
CA VAL A 2 -1.90 0.26 -12.35
C VAL A 2 -3.25 0.05 -11.65
N ASP A 3 -3.91 -1.07 -11.86
CA ASP A 3 -5.25 -1.32 -11.31
C ASP A 3 -5.22 -1.86 -9.86
N LEU A 4 -4.25 -2.68 -9.49
CA LEU A 4 -4.18 -3.26 -8.15
C LEU A 4 -2.98 -2.72 -7.35
N HIS A 5 -1.76 -2.93 -7.86
CA HIS A 5 -0.54 -2.61 -7.12
C HIS A 5 -0.39 -1.11 -6.81
N ILE A 6 -1.10 -0.25 -7.52
CA ILE A 6 -1.13 1.19 -7.20
C ILE A 6 -1.65 1.47 -5.79
N HIS A 7 -2.56 0.64 -5.26
CA HIS A 7 -3.07 0.78 -3.90
C HIS A 7 -1.98 0.46 -2.85
N ASP A 8 -1.13 -0.54 -3.13
CA ASP A 8 0.01 -0.86 -2.26
C ASP A 8 1.04 0.27 -2.27
N THR A 9 1.35 0.78 -3.47
CA THR A 9 2.27 1.90 -3.70
C THR A 9 1.77 3.19 -3.02
N ASP A 10 0.48 3.49 -3.16
CA ASP A 10 -0.17 4.64 -2.52
C ASP A 10 -0.11 4.53 -0.98
N PHE A 11 -0.40 3.35 -0.44
CA PHE A 11 -0.27 3.09 1.00
C PHE A 11 1.17 3.27 1.49
N VAL A 12 2.16 2.80 0.73
CA VAL A 12 3.59 3.02 1.05
C VAL A 12 3.92 4.51 1.05
N GLN A 13 3.49 5.26 0.02
CA GLN A 13 3.69 6.70 -0.04
C GLN A 13 2.99 7.43 1.12
N TYR A 14 1.76 7.05 1.45
CA TYR A 14 0.99 7.66 2.53
C TYR A 14 1.68 7.50 3.90
N VAL A 15 2.23 6.31 4.17
CA VAL A 15 2.82 5.99 5.48
C VAL A 15 4.27 6.47 5.59
N PHE A 16 5.06 6.36 4.51
CA PHE A 16 6.51 6.53 4.56
C PHE A 16 7.04 7.70 3.70
N GLY A 17 6.16 8.36 2.95
CA GLY A 17 6.52 9.42 2.00
C GLY A 17 7.10 8.89 0.69
N MET A 18 7.54 9.80 -0.17
CA MET A 18 8.13 9.48 -1.48
C MET A 18 9.46 8.74 -1.32
N PRO A 19 9.64 7.57 -1.96
CA PRO A 19 10.95 6.93 -2.06
C PRO A 19 11.87 7.72 -3.00
N LYS A 20 13.17 7.47 -2.93
CA LYS A 20 14.17 8.04 -3.85
C LYS A 20 14.36 7.20 -5.10
N GLU A 21 14.30 5.88 -4.93
CA GLU A 21 14.42 4.90 -6.01
C GLU A 21 13.46 3.74 -5.75
N VAL A 22 13.16 3.01 -6.79
CA VAL A 22 12.46 1.72 -6.71
C VAL A 22 13.24 0.63 -7.42
N PHE A 23 13.12 -0.58 -6.90
CA PHE A 23 13.59 -1.79 -7.57
C PHE A 23 12.45 -2.81 -7.60
N SER A 24 11.99 -3.15 -8.81
CA SER A 24 10.81 -3.98 -8.98
C SER A 24 11.08 -5.21 -9.83
N ARG A 25 10.39 -6.29 -9.49
CA ARG A 25 10.33 -7.50 -10.32
C ARG A 25 8.86 -7.84 -10.54
N GLY A 26 8.52 -8.28 -11.74
CA GLY A 26 7.13 -8.59 -12.08
C GLY A 26 7.02 -9.71 -13.09
N LEU A 27 5.84 -10.30 -13.16
CA LEU A 27 5.47 -11.32 -14.14
C LEU A 27 4.39 -10.76 -15.04
N ILE A 28 4.58 -10.98 -16.36
CA ILE A 28 3.54 -10.75 -17.35
C ILE A 28 2.59 -11.95 -17.27
N GLY A 29 1.34 -11.68 -16.99
CA GLY A 29 0.31 -12.70 -16.87
C GLY A 29 -0.74 -12.64 -17.99
N PRO A 30 -1.93 -13.19 -17.76
CA PRO A 30 -3.00 -13.28 -18.76
C PRO A 30 -3.49 -11.95 -19.32
N SER A 31 -3.33 -10.83 -18.58
CA SER A 31 -3.71 -9.49 -19.08
C SER A 31 -2.81 -8.97 -20.20
N GLY A 32 -1.62 -9.57 -20.38
CA GLY A 32 -0.59 -9.09 -21.29
C GLY A 32 0.29 -7.97 -20.70
N ASP A 33 0.08 -7.59 -19.46
CA ASP A 33 0.90 -6.63 -18.67
C ASP A 33 1.38 -7.30 -17.38
N PHE A 34 1.99 -6.54 -16.47
CA PHE A 34 2.48 -7.03 -15.20
C PHE A 34 1.32 -7.33 -14.25
N ASP A 35 0.94 -8.61 -14.18
CA ASP A 35 -0.15 -9.11 -13.34
C ASP A 35 0.28 -9.46 -11.91
N HIS A 36 1.59 -9.50 -11.67
CA HIS A 36 2.17 -9.67 -10.35
C HIS A 36 3.45 -8.86 -10.24
N THR A 37 3.62 -8.14 -9.14
CA THR A 37 4.79 -7.28 -8.92
C THR A 37 5.21 -7.33 -7.46
N VAL A 38 6.52 -7.36 -7.25
CA VAL A 38 7.15 -7.12 -5.96
C VAL A 38 8.10 -5.94 -6.12
N THR A 39 7.94 -4.92 -5.29
CA THR A 39 8.76 -3.71 -5.32
C THR A 39 9.46 -3.50 -3.99
N GLN A 40 10.74 -3.18 -4.05
CA GLN A 40 11.51 -2.60 -2.95
C GLN A 40 11.59 -1.10 -3.14
N TYR A 41 11.15 -0.34 -2.13
CA TYR A 41 11.23 1.12 -2.10
C TYR A 41 12.47 1.55 -1.32
N LEU A 42 13.28 2.40 -1.93
CA LEU A 42 14.57 2.83 -1.41
C LEU A 42 14.48 4.28 -0.94
N TYR A 43 14.91 4.53 0.28
CA TYR A 43 14.92 5.83 0.95
C TYR A 43 16.35 6.23 1.31
N GLU A 44 16.54 7.48 1.75
CA GLU A 44 17.86 7.96 2.19
C GLU A 44 18.31 7.31 3.52
N ASP A 45 17.36 6.90 4.33
CA ASP A 45 17.60 6.22 5.60
C ASP A 45 17.59 4.69 5.44
N GLU A 46 17.84 3.97 6.54
CA GLU A 46 17.98 2.51 6.55
C GLU A 46 16.65 1.74 6.57
N LYS A 47 15.49 2.41 6.34
CA LYS A 47 14.22 1.69 6.32
C LYS A 47 14.14 0.71 5.14
N VAL A 48 13.66 -0.48 5.41
CA VAL A 48 13.44 -1.53 4.41
C VAL A 48 11.94 -1.67 4.18
N ILE A 49 11.49 -1.28 2.99
CA ILE A 49 10.09 -1.29 2.63
C ILE A 49 9.90 -2.06 1.33
N THR A 50 8.97 -2.99 1.35
CA THR A 50 8.55 -3.76 0.17
C THR A 50 7.04 -3.81 0.10
N ALA A 51 6.51 -3.85 -1.12
CA ALA A 51 5.11 -4.19 -1.36
C ALA A 51 5.00 -5.24 -2.46
N GLU A 52 3.95 -6.02 -2.39
CA GLU A 52 3.63 -7.09 -3.32
C GLU A 52 2.15 -7.01 -3.68
N GLY A 53 1.83 -7.06 -4.96
CA GLY A 53 0.45 -7.09 -5.45
C GLY A 53 0.31 -7.86 -6.74
N GLY A 54 -0.83 -8.51 -6.93
CA GLY A 54 -1.03 -9.28 -8.15
C GLY A 54 -2.39 -9.94 -8.27
N TRP A 55 -2.73 -10.28 -9.53
CA TRP A 55 -3.98 -10.92 -9.94
C TRP A 55 -3.86 -12.42 -10.25
N ILE A 56 -2.65 -12.99 -10.17
CA ILE A 56 -2.36 -14.35 -10.66
C ILE A 56 -2.53 -15.43 -9.60
N MET A 57 -3.10 -15.11 -8.46
CA MET A 57 -3.40 -16.09 -7.42
C MET A 57 -4.44 -17.09 -7.91
N ALA A 58 -4.34 -18.34 -7.44
CA ALA A 58 -5.33 -19.36 -7.76
C ALA A 58 -6.73 -18.95 -7.27
N PRO A 59 -7.82 -19.31 -7.99
CA PRO A 59 -9.19 -18.87 -7.61
C PRO A 59 -9.59 -19.18 -6.16
N GLY A 60 -9.07 -20.24 -5.57
CA GLY A 60 -9.34 -20.61 -4.18
C GLY A 60 -8.60 -19.76 -3.13
N PHE A 61 -7.65 -18.91 -3.54
CA PHE A 61 -6.95 -18.01 -2.63
C PHE A 61 -7.87 -16.87 -2.14
N GLY A 62 -8.75 -16.38 -3.03
CA GLY A 62 -9.62 -15.24 -2.74
C GLY A 62 -8.88 -13.91 -2.83
N PHE A 63 -9.37 -12.92 -2.07
CA PHE A 63 -8.79 -11.58 -2.01
C PHE A 63 -8.24 -11.31 -0.62
N GLU A 64 -6.98 -10.93 -0.52
CA GLU A 64 -6.32 -10.56 0.72
C GLU A 64 -5.67 -9.18 0.61
N MET A 65 -5.86 -8.38 1.66
CA MET A 65 -5.06 -7.20 1.94
C MET A 65 -4.37 -7.41 3.28
N SER A 66 -3.06 -7.18 3.33
CA SER A 66 -2.31 -7.35 4.57
C SER A 66 -1.08 -6.44 4.63
N PHE A 67 -0.66 -6.09 5.85
CA PHE A 67 0.64 -5.49 6.07
C PHE A 67 1.25 -5.92 7.40
N LYS A 68 2.57 -5.83 7.45
CA LYS A 68 3.36 -5.94 8.66
C LYS A 68 4.36 -4.78 8.71
N ILE A 69 4.24 -3.93 9.73
CA ILE A 69 5.15 -2.80 9.93
C ILE A 69 5.87 -2.99 11.25
N MET A 70 7.19 -3.14 11.18
CA MET A 70 8.05 -3.28 12.35
C MET A 70 8.62 -1.92 12.72
N LEU A 71 8.23 -1.42 13.89
CA LEU A 71 8.70 -0.16 14.44
C LEU A 71 9.58 -0.42 15.68
N GLU A 72 10.27 0.61 16.14
CA GLU A 72 11.13 0.51 17.33
C GLU A 72 10.39 0.01 18.58
N LYS A 73 9.14 0.45 18.77
CA LYS A 73 8.36 0.19 19.99
C LYS A 73 7.23 -0.82 19.81
N ALA A 74 6.86 -1.17 18.60
CA ALA A 74 5.77 -2.09 18.31
C ALA A 74 5.87 -2.68 16.90
N THR A 75 5.17 -3.80 16.69
CA THR A 75 4.85 -4.32 15.36
C THR A 75 3.36 -4.14 15.11
N LEU A 76 3.04 -3.56 13.97
CA LEU A 76 1.67 -3.43 13.48
C LEU A 76 1.38 -4.57 12.50
N LEU A 77 0.24 -5.22 12.66
CA LEU A 77 -0.20 -6.33 11.83
C LEU A 77 -1.63 -6.07 11.37
N TYR A 78 -1.85 -6.16 10.07
CA TYR A 78 -3.18 -6.16 9.48
C TYR A 78 -3.32 -7.32 8.50
N SER A 79 -4.45 -7.97 8.51
CA SER A 79 -4.88 -8.92 7.46
C SER A 79 -6.40 -8.94 7.38
N SER A 80 -6.92 -8.78 6.18
CA SER A 80 -8.37 -8.86 5.92
C SER A 80 -8.95 -10.26 6.20
N LEU A 81 -8.10 -11.29 6.20
CA LEU A 81 -8.50 -12.69 6.41
C LEU A 81 -8.43 -13.14 7.88
N GLN A 82 -7.86 -12.32 8.77
CA GLN A 82 -7.68 -12.68 10.18
C GLN A 82 -8.69 -11.98 11.10
N LYS A 83 -8.89 -12.56 12.28
CA LYS A 83 -9.65 -11.95 13.37
C LYS A 83 -8.81 -11.97 14.64
N PRO A 84 -8.58 -10.82 15.31
CA PRO A 84 -8.91 -9.47 14.84
C PRO A 84 -8.10 -9.09 13.60
N THR A 85 -8.66 -8.26 12.73
CA THR A 85 -8.02 -7.86 11.47
C THR A 85 -6.80 -6.98 11.70
N PHE A 86 -6.82 -6.16 12.75
CA PHE A 86 -5.73 -5.25 13.10
C PHE A 86 -5.25 -5.49 14.52
N ARG A 87 -3.92 -5.56 14.69
CA ARG A 87 -3.26 -5.76 15.99
C ARG A 87 -2.03 -4.89 16.10
N VAL A 88 -1.83 -4.37 17.29
CA VAL A 88 -0.58 -3.72 17.72
C VAL A 88 0.09 -4.66 18.70
N CYS A 89 1.31 -5.06 18.42
CA CYS A 89 2.14 -5.92 19.28
C CYS A 89 3.26 -5.04 19.87
N PRO A 90 3.09 -4.46 21.07
CA PRO A 90 4.10 -3.64 21.70
C PRO A 90 5.35 -4.47 22.02
N LYS A 91 6.52 -3.82 22.04
CA LYS A 91 7.77 -4.45 22.47
C LYS A 91 7.70 -4.99 23.92
N ASN A 92 6.93 -4.29 24.77
CA ASN A 92 6.67 -4.66 26.14
C ASN A 92 5.17 -4.56 26.41
N GLY A 93 4.59 -5.55 27.11
CA GLY A 93 3.17 -5.61 27.44
C GLY A 93 2.36 -6.55 26.56
N GLU A 94 1.06 -6.47 26.69
CA GLU A 94 0.12 -7.32 25.97
C GLU A 94 -0.23 -6.75 24.59
N ASN A 95 -0.68 -7.63 23.70
CA ASN A 95 -1.17 -7.20 22.38
C ASN A 95 -2.43 -6.35 22.54
N ILE A 96 -2.51 -5.31 21.72
CA ILE A 96 -3.64 -4.38 21.67
C ILE A 96 -4.42 -4.65 20.37
N THR A 97 -5.72 -4.76 20.51
CA THR A 97 -6.64 -4.75 19.36
C THR A 97 -7.33 -3.40 19.35
N PRO A 98 -6.88 -2.45 18.48
CA PRO A 98 -7.54 -1.15 18.37
C PRO A 98 -8.99 -1.31 17.91
N GLU A 99 -9.87 -0.48 18.45
CA GLU A 99 -11.20 -0.33 17.88
C GLU A 99 -11.09 0.35 16.51
N VAL A 100 -11.69 -0.26 15.51
CA VAL A 100 -11.80 0.30 14.16
C VAL A 100 -13.28 0.58 13.87
N PRO A 101 -13.60 1.66 13.15
CA PRO A 101 -14.98 1.94 12.77
C PRO A 101 -15.60 0.77 11.99
N GLU A 102 -16.90 0.53 12.21
CA GLU A 102 -17.66 -0.40 11.39
C GLU A 102 -17.86 0.19 9.99
N GLY A 103 -17.66 -0.63 8.97
CA GLY A 103 -17.78 -0.24 7.57
C GLY A 103 -16.62 -0.75 6.73
N ASP A 104 -16.56 -0.27 5.50
CA ASP A 104 -15.49 -0.57 4.57
C ASP A 104 -14.85 0.72 4.02
N GLY A 105 -13.68 0.58 3.40
CA GLY A 105 -12.93 1.71 2.86
C GLY A 105 -13.71 2.51 1.82
N TYR A 106 -14.53 1.84 1.00
CA TYR A 106 -15.34 2.52 -0.03
C TYR A 106 -16.41 3.41 0.58
N SER A 107 -17.09 2.93 1.61
CA SER A 107 -18.10 3.72 2.34
C SER A 107 -17.48 4.95 2.99
N PHE A 108 -16.30 4.81 3.60
CA PHE A 108 -15.58 5.93 4.22
C PHE A 108 -15.06 6.93 3.19
N GLU A 109 -14.53 6.47 2.06
CA GLU A 109 -14.07 7.32 0.96
C GLU A 109 -15.22 8.17 0.40
N ILE A 110 -16.35 7.54 0.08
CA ILE A 110 -17.55 8.24 -0.44
C ILE A 110 -18.07 9.24 0.60
N GLN A 111 -18.15 8.85 1.88
CA GLN A 111 -18.60 9.74 2.94
C GLN A 111 -17.66 10.95 3.09
N HIS A 112 -16.34 10.73 3.08
CA HIS A 112 -15.34 11.79 3.13
C HIS A 112 -15.50 12.77 1.97
N PHE A 113 -15.68 12.26 0.75
CA PHE A 113 -15.92 13.09 -0.43
C PHE A 113 -17.19 13.93 -0.30
N VAL A 114 -18.32 13.31 0.09
CA VAL A 114 -19.60 14.02 0.29
C VAL A 114 -19.49 15.09 1.37
N ASP A 115 -18.82 14.79 2.47
CA ASP A 115 -18.61 15.75 3.55
C ASP A 115 -17.74 16.94 3.10
N SER A 116 -16.69 16.68 2.33
CA SER A 116 -15.82 17.70 1.76
C SER A 116 -16.58 18.67 0.85
N ILE A 117 -17.35 18.16 -0.13
CA ILE A 117 -18.11 19.01 -1.06
C ILE A 117 -19.29 19.71 -0.40
N SER A 118 -19.76 19.20 0.74
CA SER A 118 -20.81 19.83 1.55
C SER A 118 -20.31 20.93 2.47
N GLY A 119 -19.00 21.22 2.45
CA GLY A 119 -18.36 22.24 3.27
C GLY A 119 -18.21 21.86 4.74
N LYS A 120 -18.32 20.59 5.10
CA LYS A 120 -18.00 20.13 6.43
C LYS A 120 -16.47 20.14 6.64
N PRO A 121 -15.99 20.41 7.86
CA PRO A 121 -14.57 20.30 8.16
C PRO A 121 -14.14 18.81 8.05
N VAL A 122 -13.32 18.50 7.05
CA VAL A 122 -12.71 17.18 6.88
C VAL A 122 -11.20 17.31 6.92
N GLN A 123 -10.54 16.27 7.43
CA GLN A 123 -9.09 16.19 7.32
C GLN A 123 -8.74 15.85 5.87
N GLU A 124 -7.83 16.58 5.25
CA GLU A 124 -7.29 16.20 3.95
C GLU A 124 -6.43 14.95 4.13
N ILE A 125 -6.86 13.85 3.53
CA ILE A 125 -6.20 12.55 3.63
C ILE A 125 -5.26 12.33 2.46
N ILE A 126 -5.69 12.72 1.26
CA ILE A 126 -4.92 12.61 0.02
C ILE A 126 -5.13 13.84 -0.85
N THR A 127 -4.07 14.30 -1.49
CA THR A 127 -4.10 15.41 -2.44
C THR A 127 -3.96 14.92 -3.88
N PRO A 128 -4.37 15.72 -4.88
CA PRO A 128 -4.10 15.41 -6.28
C PRO A 128 -2.61 15.23 -6.59
N GLU A 129 -1.74 15.93 -5.87
CA GLU A 129 -0.29 15.78 -6.02
C GLU A 129 0.18 14.41 -5.51
N GLN A 130 -0.32 13.94 -4.37
CA GLN A 130 -0.02 12.61 -3.85
C GLN A 130 -0.49 11.51 -4.81
N SER A 131 -1.68 11.65 -5.38
CA SER A 131 -2.19 10.72 -6.41
C SER A 131 -1.32 10.72 -7.67
N ALA A 132 -0.86 11.89 -8.11
CA ALA A 132 0.08 11.99 -9.23
C ALA A 132 1.44 11.36 -8.90
N ASN A 133 1.90 11.46 -7.66
CA ASN A 133 3.13 10.83 -7.20
C ASN A 133 3.01 9.30 -7.18
N SER A 134 1.87 8.73 -6.76
CA SER A 134 1.62 7.28 -6.85
C SER A 134 1.76 6.79 -8.30
N LEU A 135 1.24 7.55 -9.29
CA LEU A 135 1.43 7.22 -10.70
C LEU A 135 2.89 7.31 -11.15
N LYS A 136 3.65 8.32 -10.68
CA LYS A 136 5.09 8.40 -10.98
C LYS A 136 5.85 7.19 -10.45
N ILE A 137 5.54 6.77 -9.22
CA ILE A 137 6.17 5.58 -8.64
C ILE A 137 5.84 4.35 -9.49
N ILE A 138 4.58 4.15 -9.86
CA ILE A 138 4.16 3.01 -10.72
C ILE A 138 4.88 3.01 -12.07
N GLU A 139 5.07 4.16 -12.72
CA GLU A 139 5.83 4.21 -13.98
C GLU A 139 7.32 3.86 -13.77
N ALA A 140 7.92 4.31 -12.67
CA ALA A 140 9.28 3.91 -12.31
C ALA A 140 9.39 2.41 -11.99
N GLU A 141 8.40 1.83 -11.32
CA GLU A 141 8.32 0.39 -11.06
C GLU A 141 8.24 -0.40 -12.36
N LYS A 142 7.38 0.01 -13.32
CA LYS A 142 7.30 -0.63 -14.64
C LYS A 142 8.62 -0.57 -15.37
N GLU A 143 9.30 0.56 -15.34
CA GLU A 143 10.62 0.71 -15.95
C GLU A 143 11.64 -0.19 -15.26
N SER A 144 11.63 -0.26 -13.94
CA SER A 144 12.50 -1.15 -13.17
C SER A 144 12.28 -2.63 -13.51
N VAL A 145 11.03 -3.06 -13.69
CA VAL A 145 10.76 -4.44 -14.14
C VAL A 145 11.31 -4.72 -15.54
N ARG A 146 11.19 -3.76 -16.47
CA ARG A 146 11.67 -3.91 -17.85
C ARG A 146 13.19 -3.92 -17.93
N THR A 147 13.84 -2.99 -17.25
CA THR A 147 15.30 -2.83 -17.29
C THR A 147 16.03 -3.80 -16.36
N LYS A 148 15.36 -4.30 -15.32
CA LYS A 148 15.91 -5.08 -14.21
C LYS A 148 16.90 -4.29 -13.34
N GLU A 149 16.82 -2.98 -13.37
CA GLU A 149 17.66 -2.03 -12.65
C GLU A 149 16.82 -1.18 -11.68
N LYS A 150 17.50 -0.50 -10.77
CA LYS A 150 16.87 0.54 -9.95
C LYS A 150 16.53 1.75 -10.80
N VAL A 151 15.39 2.38 -10.48
CA VAL A 151 14.94 3.60 -11.15
C VAL A 151 14.74 4.71 -10.10
N SER A 152 15.33 5.86 -10.35
CA SER A 152 15.17 7.07 -9.50
C SER A 152 13.85 7.79 -9.81
N LEU A 153 13.29 8.46 -8.80
CA LEU A 153 12.02 9.20 -8.85
C LEU A 153 12.24 10.72 -8.88
#